data_2dc99116802bf682179d81303a2ee197
#
_entry.id   2dc99116802bf682179d81303a2ee197
#
_cell.length_a   1.000
_cell.length_b   1.000
_cell.length_c   1.000
_cell.angle_alpha   90.00
_cell.angle_beta   90.00
_cell.angle_gamma   90.00
#
_symmetry.space_group_name_H-M   'P 1'
#
loop_
_entity.id
_entity.type
_entity.pdbx_description
1 polymer ?
#
loop_
_entity_poly.entity_id
_entity_poly.type
_entity_poly.pdbx_seq_one_letter_code
_entity_poly.pdbx_strand_id
1 'polypeptide(L)'
;MNLNYKPAIEIAEEEAIDTMFSENHYNDIRKQLDYDATVIGISVAKHEFLPGAGVQISYVDPANVVYSYTEDPHFKDCFYWGEIKTLPIGELLKIDPSLTREDLEEISKYSQSWYDYYNVAQFYDNDIFSRDTCTLMYFNYKTTQKIVYKKKILEGGGSKIIEKDDTFNPPQEMMEEGRFEKIEKTIDVWYEGVMVMGTSILLKWKLEENMVRPKSSSQHAIPNYVAAAPRMYLDISSK
;
A
#
# COMPACT_ATOMS: atom_id res chain seq x y z
N MET A 1 -33.87 -10.11 -32.16
CA MET A 1 -33.03 -10.67 -31.09
C MET A 1 -32.15 -9.55 -30.58
N ASN A 2 -32.37 -9.07 -29.36
CA ASN A 2 -31.57 -7.98 -28.79
C ASN A 2 -30.17 -8.51 -28.46
N LEU A 3 -29.19 -8.14 -29.26
CA LEU A 3 -27.78 -8.51 -29.09
C LEU A 3 -27.08 -7.82 -27.88
N ASN A 4 -27.80 -6.96 -27.17
CA ASN A 4 -27.30 -6.18 -26.02
C ASN A 4 -27.84 -6.67 -24.67
N TYR A 5 -28.16 -7.97 -24.53
CA TYR A 5 -28.53 -8.51 -23.23
C TYR A 5 -27.28 -8.65 -22.37
N LYS A 6 -27.17 -7.87 -21.30
CA LYS A 6 -26.16 -8.00 -20.27
C LYS A 6 -26.80 -8.65 -19.02
N PRO A 7 -26.11 -9.58 -18.34
CA PRO A 7 -26.54 -10.09 -17.03
C PRO A 7 -26.70 -8.94 -16.03
N ALA A 8 -27.65 -9.05 -15.11
CA ALA A 8 -27.87 -8.01 -14.09
C ALA A 8 -26.61 -7.76 -13.20
N ILE A 9 -25.79 -8.79 -13.00
CA ILE A 9 -24.53 -8.69 -12.26
C ILE A 9 -23.54 -7.78 -13.01
N GLU A 10 -23.42 -7.93 -14.33
CA GLU A 10 -22.51 -7.14 -15.15
C GLU A 10 -22.90 -5.65 -15.15
N ILE A 11 -24.20 -5.36 -15.18
CA ILE A 11 -24.72 -3.99 -15.07
C ILE A 11 -24.39 -3.39 -13.71
N ALA A 12 -24.59 -4.15 -12.63
CA ALA A 12 -24.29 -3.69 -11.27
C ALA A 12 -22.78 -3.44 -11.06
N GLU A 13 -21.92 -4.28 -11.66
CA GLU A 13 -20.47 -4.09 -11.62
C GLU A 13 -20.03 -2.85 -12.40
N GLU A 14 -20.61 -2.59 -13.57
CA GLU A 14 -20.35 -1.36 -14.36
C GLU A 14 -20.78 -0.11 -13.57
N GLU A 15 -21.98 -0.09 -13.01
CA GLU A 15 -22.48 1.04 -12.22
C GLU A 15 -21.60 1.29 -10.97
N ALA A 16 -21.14 0.23 -10.31
CA ALA A 16 -20.26 0.35 -9.15
C ALA A 16 -18.90 0.97 -9.53
N ILE A 17 -18.31 0.56 -10.67
CA ILE A 17 -17.05 1.10 -11.16
C ILE A 17 -17.22 2.57 -11.57
N ASP A 18 -18.27 2.90 -12.29
CA ASP A 18 -18.55 4.28 -12.73
C ASP A 18 -18.79 5.21 -11.53
N THR A 19 -19.51 4.73 -10.52
CA THR A 19 -19.72 5.48 -9.28
C THR A 19 -18.40 5.72 -8.56
N MET A 20 -17.58 4.69 -8.39
CA MET A 20 -16.25 4.80 -7.77
C MET A 20 -15.36 5.81 -8.51
N PHE A 21 -15.33 5.77 -9.84
CA PHE A 21 -14.54 6.73 -10.62
C PHE A 21 -15.07 8.15 -10.51
N SER A 22 -16.39 8.32 -10.46
CA SER A 22 -17.02 9.63 -10.30
C SER A 22 -16.74 10.23 -8.92
N GLU A 23 -16.90 9.45 -7.85
CA GLU A 23 -16.64 9.87 -6.47
C GLU A 23 -15.18 10.25 -6.22
N ASN A 24 -14.24 9.56 -6.87
CA ASN A 24 -12.81 9.84 -6.77
C ASN A 24 -12.31 10.92 -7.76
N HIS A 25 -13.18 11.55 -8.53
CA HIS A 25 -12.78 12.49 -9.59
C HIS A 25 -11.67 11.94 -10.51
N TYR A 26 -11.78 10.64 -10.85
CA TYR A 26 -10.73 9.90 -11.55
C TYR A 26 -10.28 10.55 -12.86
N ASN A 27 -11.16 11.26 -13.56
CA ASN A 27 -10.81 11.97 -14.79
C ASN A 27 -9.75 13.06 -14.60
N ASP A 28 -9.73 13.72 -13.43
CA ASP A 28 -8.72 14.74 -13.14
C ASP A 28 -7.41 14.09 -12.70
N ILE A 29 -7.49 13.04 -11.90
CA ILE A 29 -6.33 12.20 -11.56
C ILE A 29 -5.67 11.66 -12.82
N ARG A 30 -6.45 11.13 -13.76
CA ARG A 30 -5.96 10.60 -15.03
C ARG A 30 -5.20 11.64 -15.84
N LYS A 31 -5.70 12.88 -15.93
CA LYS A 31 -4.98 13.96 -16.64
C LYS A 31 -3.61 14.25 -16.02
N GLN A 32 -3.51 14.23 -14.69
CA GLN A 32 -2.24 14.40 -13.98
C GLN A 32 -1.29 13.23 -14.27
N LEU A 33 -1.78 11.99 -14.20
CA LEU A 33 -0.99 10.81 -14.51
C LEU A 33 -0.50 10.79 -15.97
N ASP A 34 -1.35 11.17 -16.92
CA ASP A 34 -1.00 11.24 -18.34
C ASP A 34 0.07 12.33 -18.59
N TYR A 35 -0.04 13.47 -17.91
CA TYR A 35 0.96 14.53 -17.94
C TYR A 35 2.32 14.05 -17.40
N ASP A 36 2.35 13.45 -16.22
CA ASP A 36 3.57 12.96 -15.59
C ASP A 36 4.24 11.85 -16.40
N ALA A 37 3.46 10.89 -16.89
CA ALA A 37 3.97 9.84 -17.76
C ALA A 37 4.63 10.40 -19.04
N THR A 38 4.10 11.52 -19.56
CA THR A 38 4.60 12.15 -20.78
C THR A 38 5.81 13.02 -20.51
N VAL A 39 5.79 13.86 -19.47
CA VAL A 39 6.79 14.88 -19.19
C VAL A 39 7.93 14.33 -18.33
N ILE A 40 7.60 13.69 -17.22
CA ILE A 40 8.56 13.16 -16.24
C ILE A 40 9.02 11.75 -16.64
N GLY A 41 8.13 10.97 -17.27
CA GLY A 41 8.37 9.58 -17.67
C GLY A 41 7.98 8.54 -16.63
N ILE A 42 7.39 8.97 -15.51
CA ILE A 42 6.83 8.10 -14.48
C ILE A 42 5.53 8.71 -13.97
N SER A 43 4.53 7.87 -13.75
CA SER A 43 3.26 8.25 -13.13
C SER A 43 2.95 7.29 -11.98
N VAL A 44 2.39 7.82 -10.89
CA VAL A 44 2.10 7.03 -9.68
C VAL A 44 0.71 7.37 -9.17
N ALA A 45 -0.08 6.33 -8.91
CA ALA A 45 -1.37 6.43 -8.23
C ALA A 45 -1.38 5.51 -7.01
N LYS A 46 -2.17 5.87 -6.01
CA LYS A 46 -2.41 5.05 -4.83
C LYS A 46 -3.88 4.70 -4.75
N HIS A 47 -4.18 3.46 -4.40
CA HIS A 47 -5.53 3.04 -4.06
C HIS A 47 -5.56 2.50 -2.63
N GLU A 48 -6.60 2.83 -1.91
CA GLU A 48 -6.80 2.35 -0.54
C GLU A 48 -8.29 2.13 -0.27
N PHE A 49 -8.60 1.22 0.62
CA PHE A 49 -9.96 0.98 1.06
C PHE A 49 -10.15 1.59 2.45
N LEU A 50 -11.04 2.57 2.53
CA LEU A 50 -11.39 3.22 3.80
C LEU A 50 -12.76 2.73 4.26
N PRO A 51 -12.86 2.16 5.47
CA PRO A 51 -14.16 1.77 6.04
C PRO A 51 -15.11 2.98 6.09
N GLY A 52 -16.27 2.85 5.44
CA GLY A 52 -17.27 3.91 5.35
C GLY A 52 -17.16 4.84 4.14
N ALA A 53 -16.01 4.95 3.52
CA ALA A 53 -15.80 5.77 2.30
C ALA A 53 -15.58 4.92 1.03
N GLY A 54 -15.34 3.60 1.20
CA GLY A 54 -15.11 2.70 0.07
C GLY A 54 -13.69 2.79 -0.51
N VAL A 55 -13.58 2.52 -1.80
CA VAL A 55 -12.30 2.56 -2.52
C VAL A 55 -11.95 4.01 -2.86
N GLN A 56 -10.81 4.46 -2.37
CA GLN A 56 -10.24 5.76 -2.66
C GLN A 56 -9.08 5.61 -3.64
N ILE A 57 -9.06 6.46 -4.68
CA ILE A 57 -7.97 6.55 -5.64
C ILE A 57 -7.37 7.94 -5.50
N SER A 58 -6.08 8.03 -5.30
CA SER A 58 -5.37 9.30 -5.18
C SER A 58 -4.18 9.37 -6.12
N TYR A 59 -3.96 10.56 -6.64
CA TYR A 59 -2.74 10.91 -7.35
C TYR A 59 -1.58 11.00 -6.34
N VAL A 60 -0.41 10.53 -6.74
CA VAL A 60 0.82 10.66 -5.96
C VAL A 60 1.86 11.36 -6.82
N ASP A 61 2.38 12.48 -6.31
CA ASP A 61 3.41 13.24 -7.00
C ASP A 61 4.71 12.42 -7.07
N PRO A 62 5.22 12.08 -8.27
CA PRO A 62 6.46 11.33 -8.43
C PRO A 62 7.67 11.91 -7.73
N ALA A 63 7.71 13.24 -7.50
CA ALA A 63 8.78 13.91 -6.77
C ALA A 63 8.85 13.53 -5.29
N ASN A 64 7.73 13.07 -4.73
CA ASN A 64 7.60 12.71 -3.32
C ASN A 64 7.57 11.19 -3.09
N VAL A 65 7.85 10.40 -4.11
CA VAL A 65 7.80 8.93 -4.04
C VAL A 65 9.20 8.35 -3.82
N VAL A 66 9.27 7.39 -2.92
CA VAL A 66 10.44 6.55 -2.68
C VAL A 66 10.06 5.10 -2.94
N TYR A 67 10.86 4.40 -3.72
CA TYR A 67 10.60 3.00 -4.05
C TYR A 67 11.90 2.20 -4.11
N SER A 68 11.80 0.87 -4.03
CA SER A 68 12.96 -0.01 -4.18
C SER A 68 13.44 -0.04 -5.63
N TYR A 69 14.71 -0.40 -5.83
CA TYR A 69 15.22 -0.65 -7.16
C TYR A 69 14.31 -1.60 -7.93
N THR A 70 14.02 -1.27 -9.18
CA THR A 70 13.18 -2.06 -10.08
C THR A 70 13.71 -1.98 -11.51
N GLU A 71 13.55 -3.07 -12.25
CA GLU A 71 13.79 -3.13 -13.69
C GLU A 71 12.46 -3.30 -14.47
N ASP A 72 11.36 -3.49 -13.75
CA ASP A 72 10.03 -3.62 -14.35
C ASP A 72 9.37 -2.23 -14.51
N PRO A 73 8.98 -1.83 -15.74
CA PRO A 73 8.29 -0.58 -16.00
C PRO A 73 6.93 -0.45 -15.30
N HIS A 74 6.40 -1.54 -14.76
CA HIS A 74 5.17 -1.59 -13.97
C HIS A 74 5.43 -1.74 -12.46
N PHE A 75 6.70 -1.74 -12.03
CA PHE A 75 7.11 -1.76 -10.63
C PHE A 75 6.58 -2.96 -9.81
N LYS A 76 6.32 -4.10 -10.45
CA LYS A 76 5.76 -5.29 -9.79
C LYS A 76 6.75 -6.01 -8.88
N ASP A 77 8.04 -5.81 -9.11
CA ASP A 77 9.16 -6.38 -8.35
C ASP A 77 9.53 -5.54 -7.13
N CYS A 78 8.95 -4.34 -6.96
CA CYS A 78 9.20 -3.50 -5.80
C CYS A 78 8.81 -4.20 -4.50
N PHE A 79 9.65 -4.03 -3.48
CA PHE A 79 9.42 -4.57 -2.14
C PHE A 79 9.21 -3.49 -1.08
N TYR A 80 9.41 -2.23 -1.40
CA TYR A 80 8.92 -1.10 -0.61
C TYR A 80 8.49 0.06 -1.49
N TRP A 81 7.51 0.79 -0.97
CA TRP A 81 7.02 2.05 -1.47
C TRP A 81 6.95 3.06 -0.34
N GLY A 82 7.23 4.30 -0.62
CA GLY A 82 7.08 5.40 0.33
C GLY A 82 6.60 6.66 -0.35
N GLU A 83 5.82 7.44 0.37
CA GLU A 83 5.32 8.75 -0.03
C GLU A 83 5.65 9.76 1.08
N ILE A 84 6.32 10.84 0.71
CA ILE A 84 6.69 11.91 1.63
C ILE A 84 5.61 12.98 1.59
N LYS A 85 5.04 13.31 2.74
CA LYS A 85 4.02 14.36 2.91
C LYS A 85 4.39 15.28 4.06
N THR A 86 4.15 16.57 3.88
CA THR A 86 4.28 17.56 4.93
C THR A 86 2.90 17.90 5.46
N LEU A 87 2.70 17.74 6.76
CA LEU A 87 1.43 17.98 7.45
C LEU A 87 1.64 18.88 8.66
N PRO A 88 0.61 19.65 9.06
CA PRO A 88 0.62 20.35 10.35
C PRO A 88 0.74 19.36 11.51
N ILE A 89 1.53 19.72 12.54
CA ILE A 89 1.77 18.87 13.72
C ILE A 89 0.45 18.47 14.41
N GLY A 90 -0.54 19.36 14.42
CA GLY A 90 -1.87 19.06 14.98
C GLY A 90 -2.61 17.92 14.29
N GLU A 91 -2.29 17.61 13.03
CA GLU A 91 -2.89 16.49 12.29
C GLU A 91 -2.34 15.13 12.72
N LEU A 92 -1.17 15.08 13.38
CA LEU A 92 -0.58 13.83 13.87
C LEU A 92 -1.48 13.10 14.84
N LEU A 93 -2.22 13.83 15.68
CA LEU A 93 -3.18 13.25 16.62
C LEU A 93 -4.35 12.52 15.95
N LYS A 94 -4.63 12.81 14.68
CA LYS A 94 -5.62 12.07 13.91
C LYS A 94 -5.06 10.71 13.41
N ILE A 95 -3.75 10.65 13.20
CA ILE A 95 -3.07 9.44 12.75
C ILE A 95 -2.80 8.51 13.94
N ASP A 96 -2.26 9.08 15.00
CA ASP A 96 -1.99 8.38 16.27
C ASP A 96 -2.46 9.20 17.48
N PRO A 97 -3.65 8.86 18.03
CA PRO A 97 -4.18 9.52 19.21
C PRO A 97 -3.39 9.26 20.51
N SER A 98 -2.44 8.32 20.50
CA SER A 98 -1.64 7.96 21.68
C SER A 98 -0.44 8.88 21.91
N LEU A 99 -0.15 9.79 20.97
CA LEU A 99 0.97 10.72 21.07
C LEU A 99 0.83 11.62 22.30
N THR A 100 1.93 11.72 23.03
CA THR A 100 2.02 12.62 24.19
C THR A 100 2.44 14.02 23.76
N ARG A 101 2.26 14.98 24.67
CA ARG A 101 2.74 16.34 24.44
C ARG A 101 4.26 16.39 24.28
N GLU A 102 4.97 15.53 25.00
CA GLU A 102 6.44 15.44 24.93
C GLU A 102 6.89 14.98 23.54
N ASP A 103 6.20 14.00 22.96
CA ASP A 103 6.47 13.51 21.59
C ASP A 103 6.24 14.62 20.54
N LEU A 104 5.17 15.40 20.70
CA LEU A 104 4.88 16.51 19.79
C LEU A 104 5.92 17.65 19.91
N GLU A 105 6.41 17.92 21.11
CA GLU A 105 7.50 18.88 21.33
C GLU A 105 8.82 18.38 20.73
N GLU A 106 9.10 17.08 20.82
CA GLU A 106 10.26 16.47 20.17
C GLU A 106 10.16 16.58 18.65
N ILE A 107 9.02 16.19 18.06
CA ILE A 107 8.77 16.31 16.62
C ILE A 107 8.95 17.74 16.15
N SER A 108 8.43 18.73 16.87
CA SER A 108 8.56 20.15 16.54
C SER A 108 10.01 20.61 16.49
N LYS A 109 10.87 20.15 17.40
CA LYS A 109 12.31 20.46 17.41
C LYS A 109 13.04 19.90 16.18
N TYR A 110 12.72 18.66 15.80
CA TYR A 110 13.36 18.01 14.64
C TYR A 110 12.86 18.56 13.30
N SER A 111 11.62 18.96 13.22
CA SER A 111 11.05 19.60 12.05
C SER A 111 11.82 20.85 11.64
N GLN A 112 12.21 21.68 12.60
CA GLN A 112 13.04 22.86 12.35
C GLN A 112 14.43 22.51 11.83
N SER A 113 15.08 21.48 12.39
CA SER A 113 16.44 21.07 12.00
C SER A 113 16.54 20.53 10.58
N TRP A 114 15.49 19.85 10.10
CA TRP A 114 15.44 19.29 8.75
C TRP A 114 15.34 20.38 7.67
N TYR A 115 14.52 21.41 7.89
CA TYR A 115 14.40 22.54 6.98
C TYR A 115 15.70 23.34 6.90
N ASP A 116 16.39 23.55 8.00
CA ASP A 116 17.66 24.25 8.06
C ASP A 116 18.77 23.48 7.30
N TYR A 117 18.76 22.17 7.34
CA TYR A 117 19.78 21.34 6.68
C TYR A 117 19.67 21.36 5.15
N TYR A 118 18.46 21.36 4.60
CA TYR A 118 18.26 21.33 3.14
C TYR A 118 18.22 22.71 2.48
N ASN A 119 18.33 23.79 3.23
CA ASN A 119 18.43 25.18 2.72
C ASN A 119 17.32 25.57 1.73
N VAL A 120 16.18 24.88 1.77
CA VAL A 120 15.00 25.19 0.95
C VAL A 120 14.30 26.45 1.47
N ALA A 121 14.55 26.82 2.73
CA ALA A 121 14.01 28.00 3.38
C ALA A 121 14.47 29.35 2.79
N GLN A 122 15.49 29.38 1.95
CA GLN A 122 15.96 30.65 1.34
C GLN A 122 14.99 31.25 0.31
N PHE A 123 14.01 30.49 -0.17
CA PHE A 123 13.06 30.99 -1.18
C PHE A 123 11.71 31.45 -0.64
N TYR A 124 11.37 31.11 0.61
CA TYR A 124 10.12 31.51 1.22
C TYR A 124 10.39 32.13 2.60
N ASP A 125 10.49 33.44 2.63
CA ASP A 125 10.59 34.27 3.83
C ASP A 125 9.26 34.30 4.61
N ASN A 126 8.77 33.12 5.03
CA ASN A 126 7.58 32.98 5.86
C ASN A 126 7.86 31.98 6.99
N ASP A 127 8.65 32.42 7.94
CA ASP A 127 9.02 31.77 9.21
C ASP A 127 7.85 31.24 10.05
N ILE A 128 6.62 31.63 9.73
CA ILE A 128 5.43 31.31 10.53
C ILE A 128 4.86 29.94 10.20
N PHE A 129 4.97 29.49 8.96
CA PHE A 129 4.40 28.22 8.51
C PHE A 129 5.33 27.01 8.74
N SER A 130 6.62 27.19 8.84
CA SER A 130 7.58 26.09 9.03
C SER A 130 7.59 25.49 10.43
N ARG A 131 7.17 26.25 11.43
CA ARG A 131 7.24 25.84 12.84
C ARG A 131 6.17 24.83 13.25
N ASP A 132 5.05 24.80 12.53
CA ASP A 132 3.89 23.99 12.89
C ASP A 132 3.67 22.81 11.95
N THR A 133 4.63 22.52 11.06
CA THR A 133 4.55 21.39 10.12
C THR A 133 5.62 20.34 10.38
N CYS A 134 5.33 19.11 10.08
CA CYS A 134 6.28 18.00 10.09
C CYS A 134 6.23 17.22 8.78
N THR A 135 7.35 16.60 8.43
CA THR A 135 7.45 15.75 7.26
C THR A 135 7.28 14.31 7.68
N LEU A 136 6.32 13.63 7.06
CA LEU A 136 6.01 12.23 7.30
C LEU A 136 6.39 11.41 6.08
N MET A 137 6.83 10.18 6.33
CA MET A 137 6.94 9.15 5.32
C MET A 137 5.87 8.09 5.57
N TYR A 138 4.90 8.03 4.66
CA TYR A 138 3.98 6.91 4.54
C TYR A 138 4.68 5.82 3.75
N PHE A 139 4.78 4.63 4.27
CA PHE A 139 5.49 3.57 3.58
C PHE A 139 4.81 2.22 3.68
N ASN A 140 4.96 1.44 2.62
CA ASN A 140 4.55 0.06 2.54
C ASN A 140 5.79 -0.82 2.36
N TYR A 141 5.87 -1.90 3.11
CA TYR A 141 6.96 -2.84 3.07
C TYR A 141 6.45 -4.27 2.87
N LYS A 142 7.00 -4.93 1.85
CA LYS A 142 6.65 -6.32 1.51
C LYS A 142 7.48 -7.29 2.33
N THR A 143 6.81 -8.25 2.92
CA THR A 143 7.44 -9.37 3.61
C THR A 143 6.69 -10.65 3.32
N THR A 144 7.11 -11.75 3.91
CA THR A 144 6.46 -13.05 3.77
C THR A 144 5.89 -13.52 5.09
N GLN A 145 4.67 -14.06 5.03
CA GLN A 145 4.01 -14.68 6.17
C GLN A 145 3.75 -16.15 5.88
N LYS A 146 4.04 -16.98 6.86
CA LYS A 146 3.73 -18.41 6.82
C LYS A 146 2.30 -18.63 7.29
N ILE A 147 1.48 -19.26 6.45
CA ILE A 147 0.14 -19.70 6.82
C ILE A 147 0.14 -21.22 6.92
N VAL A 148 -0.46 -21.73 7.98
CA VAL A 148 -0.59 -23.16 8.23
C VAL A 148 -2.06 -23.54 8.11
N TYR A 149 -2.32 -24.52 7.25
CA TYR A 149 -3.65 -25.10 7.08
C TYR A 149 -3.66 -26.53 7.61
N LYS A 150 -4.71 -26.84 8.35
CA LYS A 150 -5.08 -28.21 8.69
C LYS A 150 -6.08 -28.71 7.65
N LYS A 151 -5.70 -29.69 6.86
CA LYS A 151 -6.61 -30.41 5.97
C LYS A 151 -7.08 -31.66 6.70
N LYS A 152 -8.37 -31.77 6.93
CA LYS A 152 -9.01 -32.95 7.49
C LYS A 152 -9.67 -33.73 6.35
N ILE A 153 -9.35 -35.02 6.22
CA ILE A 153 -9.98 -35.92 5.29
C ILE A 153 -11.20 -36.54 5.98
N LEU A 154 -12.36 -36.45 5.35
CA LEU A 154 -13.62 -36.98 5.86
C LEU A 154 -13.82 -38.41 5.37
N GLU A 155 -14.51 -39.23 6.14
CA GLU A 155 -14.78 -40.65 5.83
C GLU A 155 -15.52 -40.87 4.50
N GLY A 156 -16.18 -39.85 3.95
CA GLY A 156 -16.82 -39.84 2.63
C GLY A 156 -15.95 -39.35 1.47
N GLY A 157 -14.60 -39.24 1.62
CA GLY A 157 -13.68 -38.78 0.57
C GLY A 157 -13.61 -37.26 0.39
N GLY A 158 -14.41 -36.49 1.15
CA GLY A 158 -14.31 -35.03 1.16
C GLY A 158 -13.14 -34.53 2.02
N SER A 159 -12.71 -33.29 1.80
CA SER A 159 -11.71 -32.66 2.65
C SER A 159 -12.20 -31.31 3.16
N LYS A 160 -11.86 -30.98 4.43
CA LYS A 160 -12.10 -29.67 5.05
C LYS A 160 -10.76 -29.03 5.39
N ILE A 161 -10.54 -27.82 4.88
CA ILE A 161 -9.33 -27.04 5.13
C ILE A 161 -9.68 -25.94 6.14
N ILE A 162 -8.89 -25.84 7.20
CA ILE A 162 -9.06 -24.86 8.28
C ILE A 162 -7.70 -24.21 8.49
N GLU A 163 -7.68 -22.90 8.49
CA GLU A 163 -6.48 -22.12 8.86
C GLU A 163 -6.18 -22.28 10.35
N LYS A 164 -4.91 -22.39 10.68
CA LYS A 164 -4.39 -22.55 12.03
C LYS A 164 -3.20 -21.61 12.24
N ASP A 165 -2.88 -21.38 13.50
CA ASP A 165 -1.69 -20.63 13.86
C ASP A 165 -0.42 -21.31 13.34
N ASP A 166 0.63 -20.56 13.12
CA ASP A 166 1.93 -21.01 12.62
C ASP A 166 2.59 -22.06 13.52
N THR A 167 2.27 -22.05 14.82
CA THR A 167 2.72 -23.03 15.84
C THR A 167 1.98 -24.36 15.81
N PHE A 168 0.90 -24.47 14.99
CA PHE A 168 0.09 -25.67 14.96
C PHE A 168 0.84 -26.89 14.42
N ASN A 169 0.90 -27.96 15.21
CA ASN A 169 1.35 -29.28 14.80
C ASN A 169 0.24 -30.30 15.09
N PRO A 170 -0.24 -31.05 14.10
CA PRO A 170 -1.20 -32.11 14.34
C PRO A 170 -0.57 -33.25 15.17
N PRO A 171 -1.35 -33.98 15.98
CA PRO A 171 -0.86 -35.18 16.66
C PRO A 171 -0.31 -36.20 15.67
N GLN A 172 0.83 -36.81 15.97
CA GLN A 172 1.52 -37.74 15.06
C GLN A 172 0.65 -38.94 14.68
N GLU A 173 -0.05 -39.52 15.65
CA GLU A 173 -0.99 -40.64 15.44
C GLU A 173 -2.04 -40.36 14.37
N MET A 174 -2.60 -39.13 14.36
CA MET A 174 -3.62 -38.72 13.38
C MET A 174 -3.04 -38.42 12.00
N MET A 175 -1.74 -38.10 11.91
CA MET A 175 -1.04 -37.96 10.62
C MET A 175 -0.72 -39.31 10.00
N GLU A 176 -0.28 -40.30 10.80
CA GLU A 176 0.00 -41.66 10.35
C GLU A 176 -1.28 -42.38 9.85
N GLU A 177 -2.44 -42.09 10.46
CA GLU A 177 -3.73 -42.58 9.97
C GLU A 177 -4.24 -41.88 8.70
N GLY A 178 -3.52 -40.88 8.17
CA GLY A 178 -3.90 -40.13 6.98
C GLY A 178 -5.15 -39.25 7.15
N ARG A 179 -5.64 -39.05 8.39
CA ARG A 179 -6.84 -38.26 8.67
C ARG A 179 -6.63 -36.77 8.64
N PHE A 180 -5.38 -36.36 8.92
CA PHE A 180 -5.00 -34.95 8.90
C PHE A 180 -3.70 -34.74 8.14
N GLU A 181 -3.66 -33.67 7.37
CA GLU A 181 -2.50 -33.20 6.66
C GLU A 181 -2.20 -31.76 7.06
N LYS A 182 -0.95 -31.45 7.38
CA LYS A 182 -0.48 -30.08 7.59
C LYS A 182 0.01 -29.52 6.28
N ILE A 183 -0.61 -28.45 5.81
CA ILE A 183 -0.19 -27.74 4.60
C ILE A 183 0.39 -26.42 5.04
N GLU A 184 1.65 -26.18 4.74
CA GLU A 184 2.32 -24.91 4.99
C GLU A 184 2.43 -24.14 3.69
N LYS A 185 2.03 -22.88 3.70
CA LYS A 185 2.11 -21.99 2.56
C LYS A 185 2.73 -20.67 2.98
N THR A 186 3.72 -20.20 2.25
CA THR A 186 4.28 -18.87 2.41
C THR A 186 3.60 -17.94 1.43
N ILE A 187 3.09 -16.82 1.93
CA ILE A 187 2.43 -15.79 1.13
C ILE A 187 3.12 -14.44 1.33
N ASP A 188 3.08 -13.61 0.30
CA ASP A 188 3.51 -12.23 0.41
C ASP A 188 2.45 -11.42 1.16
N VAL A 189 2.93 -10.55 2.04
CA VAL A 189 2.10 -9.59 2.77
C VAL A 189 2.74 -8.22 2.75
N TRP A 190 1.92 -7.18 2.78
CA TRP A 190 2.37 -5.81 2.88
C TRP A 190 2.06 -5.27 4.27
N TYR A 191 3.03 -4.58 4.85
CA TYR A 191 2.85 -3.78 6.05
C TYR A 191 2.82 -2.32 5.66
N GLU A 192 1.92 -1.58 6.26
CA GLU A 192 1.86 -0.13 6.14
C GLU A 192 2.38 0.53 7.41
N GLY A 193 3.14 1.61 7.23
CA GLY A 193 3.68 2.39 8.31
C GLY A 193 3.66 3.88 8.03
N VAL A 194 3.68 4.66 9.08
CA VAL A 194 3.84 6.11 9.02
C VAL A 194 4.91 6.50 10.02
N MET A 195 5.97 7.13 9.57
CA MET A 195 7.05 7.60 10.42
C MET A 195 7.29 9.09 10.25
N VAL A 196 7.73 9.73 11.32
CA VAL A 196 8.15 11.13 11.29
C VAL A 196 9.59 11.20 10.82
N MET A 197 9.83 11.90 9.72
CA MET A 197 11.17 12.06 9.16
C MET A 197 12.08 12.85 10.10
N GLY A 198 13.32 12.37 10.26
CA GLY A 198 14.30 12.97 11.17
C GLY A 198 14.19 12.52 12.64
N THR A 199 13.17 11.74 12.99
CA THR A 199 12.99 11.14 14.31
C THR A 199 12.95 9.63 14.23
N SER A 200 12.94 8.93 15.36
CA SER A 200 12.66 7.51 15.46
C SER A 200 11.19 7.18 15.75
N ILE A 201 10.32 8.17 15.67
CA ILE A 201 8.90 8.04 16.03
C ILE A 201 8.15 7.40 14.89
N LEU A 202 7.56 6.24 15.17
CA LEU A 202 6.70 5.48 14.27
C LEU A 202 5.25 5.65 14.73
N LEU A 203 4.45 6.37 13.94
CA LEU A 203 3.07 6.69 14.28
C LEU A 203 2.10 5.53 14.01
N LYS A 204 2.41 4.72 13.00
CA LYS A 204 1.57 3.61 12.58
C LYS A 204 2.45 2.48 12.03
N TRP A 205 2.15 1.26 12.43
CA TRP A 205 2.71 0.05 11.85
C TRP A 205 1.70 -1.07 11.96
N LYS A 206 1.11 -1.46 10.86
CA LYS A 206 0.15 -2.56 10.83
C LYS A 206 0.22 -3.34 9.53
N LEU A 207 -0.32 -4.55 9.54
CA LEU A 207 -0.58 -5.31 8.34
C LEU A 207 -1.60 -4.54 7.48
N GLU A 208 -1.32 -4.39 6.20
CA GLU A 208 -2.25 -3.75 5.26
C GLU A 208 -3.55 -4.54 5.19
N GLU A 209 -4.66 -3.85 5.37
CA GLU A 209 -5.98 -4.43 5.28
C GLU A 209 -6.39 -4.55 3.80
N ASN A 210 -7.18 -5.58 3.49
CA ASN A 210 -7.74 -5.78 2.14
C ASN A 210 -6.71 -5.92 1.01
N MET A 211 -5.57 -6.55 1.29
CA MET A 211 -4.56 -6.82 0.26
C MET A 211 -5.15 -7.53 -0.95
N VAL A 212 -4.94 -6.96 -2.14
CA VAL A 212 -5.39 -7.54 -3.40
C VAL A 212 -4.39 -8.61 -3.85
N ARG A 213 -4.90 -9.76 -4.25
CA ARG A 213 -4.12 -10.87 -4.79
C ARG A 213 -4.57 -11.19 -6.21
N PRO A 214 -3.63 -11.34 -7.17
CA PRO A 214 -3.99 -11.70 -8.54
C PRO A 214 -4.58 -13.11 -8.58
N LYS A 215 -5.58 -13.32 -9.44
CA LYS A 215 -6.21 -14.64 -9.64
C LYS A 215 -5.20 -15.72 -10.08
N SER A 216 -4.12 -15.32 -10.76
CA SER A 216 -3.05 -16.20 -11.23
C SER A 216 -2.16 -16.73 -10.11
N SER A 217 -2.05 -16.02 -9.00
CA SER A 217 -1.22 -16.42 -7.86
C SER A 217 -1.77 -15.87 -6.55
N SER A 218 -2.29 -16.76 -5.73
CA SER A 218 -2.73 -16.40 -4.38
C SER A 218 -1.58 -16.18 -3.39
N GLN A 219 -0.33 -16.38 -3.82
CA GLN A 219 0.85 -16.16 -2.98
C GLN A 219 1.32 -14.71 -3.04
N HIS A 220 1.17 -14.06 -4.20
CA HIS A 220 1.60 -12.68 -4.37
C HIS A 220 0.52 -11.69 -3.93
N ALA A 221 0.93 -10.63 -3.26
CA ALA A 221 0.09 -9.50 -2.94
C ALA A 221 0.50 -8.29 -3.79
N ILE A 222 -0.50 -7.60 -4.34
CA ILE A 222 -0.29 -6.38 -5.12
C ILE A 222 -0.20 -5.21 -4.13
N PRO A 223 0.81 -4.31 -4.28
CA PRO A 223 0.90 -3.11 -3.46
C PRO A 223 -0.29 -2.18 -3.73
N ASN A 224 -0.60 -1.30 -2.79
CA ASN A 224 -1.59 -0.26 -2.99
C ASN A 224 -1.08 0.92 -3.85
N TYR A 225 0.19 0.95 -4.19
CA TYR A 225 0.76 1.87 -5.18
C TYR A 225 0.79 1.20 -6.55
N VAL A 226 0.35 1.94 -7.56
CA VAL A 226 0.41 1.55 -8.97
C VAL A 226 1.22 2.58 -9.71
N ALA A 227 2.32 2.15 -10.30
CA ALA A 227 3.19 3.03 -11.06
C ALA A 227 3.45 2.50 -12.46
N ALA A 228 3.76 3.40 -13.37
CA ALA A 228 4.17 3.09 -14.72
C ALA A 228 5.28 4.04 -15.19
N ALA A 229 6.35 3.47 -15.74
CA ALA A 229 7.44 4.21 -16.37
C ALA A 229 7.67 3.69 -17.81
N PRO A 230 6.85 4.12 -18.77
CA PRO A 230 6.85 3.56 -20.13
C PRO A 230 8.18 3.76 -20.89
N ARG A 231 9.02 4.71 -20.44
CA ARG A 231 10.33 5.00 -21.06
C ARG A 231 11.51 4.25 -20.43
N MET A 232 11.28 3.43 -19.40
CA MET A 232 12.37 2.75 -18.70
C MET A 232 13.20 1.83 -19.61
N TYR A 233 12.56 1.26 -20.64
CA TYR A 233 13.26 0.42 -21.63
C TYR A 233 14.12 1.18 -22.64
N LEU A 234 13.92 2.48 -22.82
CA LEU A 234 14.67 3.26 -23.80
C LEU A 234 16.11 3.54 -23.33
N ASP A 235 16.34 3.54 -22.03
CA ASP A 235 17.67 3.76 -21.44
C ASP A 235 18.57 2.52 -21.49
N ILE A 236 18.00 1.33 -21.56
CA ILE A 236 18.75 0.05 -21.62
C ILE A 236 19.30 -0.21 -23.01
N SER A 237 18.68 0.34 -24.05
CA SER A 237 19.11 0.16 -25.44
C SER A 237 20.27 1.05 -25.88
N SER A 238 20.74 1.95 -25.03
CA SER A 238 21.83 2.88 -25.30
C SER A 238 23.18 2.51 -24.64
N LYS A 239 23.30 1.26 -24.14
CA LYS A 239 24.56 0.72 -23.62
C LYS A 239 25.19 -0.30 -24.54
#